data_281208345e9593741dfbe176d2d8fda0
#
_entry.id   281208345e9593741dfbe176d2d8fda0
#
_cell.length_a   1.000
_cell.length_b   1.000
_cell.length_c   1.000
_cell.angle_alpha   90.00
_cell.angle_beta   90.00
_cell.angle_gamma   90.00
#
_symmetry.space_group_name_H-M   'P 1'
#
loop_
_entity.id
_entity.type
_entity.pdbx_description
1 polymer ?
#
loop_
_entity_poly.entity_id
_entity_poly.type
_entity_poly.pdbx_seq_one_letter_code
_entity_poly.pdbx_strand_id
1 'polypeptide(L)'
;MTAGEARVTRVNGPLVEVTGLAGVTMSDVIELGERRLPGEAVAVRDDLTTVQAYDYTGGLAPGHRARSQAKPLSALLGPHLLGGIFDGLLRPLTGAPAWLEPGVTVAPAADREFTFTPAVTDDTVVIGGTTLGSLVTAAGIDYRVLVPPGVSGPVSGIRPSGPVSLLDAVGAADGVPVRLTSAWPVRQPRPYRERLDADAPLITRQRVIDLLFPVPRGGTTAVPGGFGTGKTMLLQQITKWCDADVIVYVGCGERGNELADMLDELAGLTDPRTGGQLADRTVVIANTSNMPMMAREASIYSAATVAEHFRDMGLHAVVIADSTSRWAEALREFASRSGELPAEEGYPASLASALAAFYERAGNVLTADGRAGSVTIIGAVSPAGGDMTEPVTTYTQRFVRCLWSLDRDLAYARHYPAVSWAGSFSRDDETVAAWHAGHGDPGWRDRRARIAALLAEADRLGSLAELMGVSALPPPERATILAGRLIREGLLQQSALSAVDASCDTARAAALADAILAVAGRCQDLARTEVPAAEIEETDFSPILRAREDAASLADVADRERVMLARLGRLTGPAESPEPAEPAEPADEGSAA
;
A
#
# COMPACT_ATOMS: atom_id res chain seq x y z
N MET A 1 0.35 -44.56 30.94
CA MET A 1 -0.55 -44.61 29.79
C MET A 1 0.32 -44.46 28.55
N THR A 2 0.39 -45.46 27.70
CA THR A 2 1.07 -45.37 26.40
C THR A 2 0.38 -44.27 25.64
N ALA A 3 1.12 -43.23 25.20
CA ALA A 3 0.58 -42.15 24.39
C ALA A 3 -0.04 -42.78 23.12
N GLY A 4 -1.37 -42.78 23.07
CA GLY A 4 -2.13 -43.27 21.94
C GLY A 4 -1.76 -42.41 20.71
N GLU A 5 -1.68 -43.02 19.55
CA GLU A 5 -1.40 -42.35 18.30
C GLU A 5 -2.57 -41.34 18.05
N ALA A 6 -2.25 -40.06 17.90
CA ALA A 6 -3.27 -39.05 17.69
C ALA A 6 -4.02 -39.27 16.35
N ARG A 7 -5.34 -39.15 16.40
CA ARG A 7 -6.21 -39.47 15.27
C ARG A 7 -7.30 -38.43 15.04
N VAL A 8 -7.62 -38.24 13.77
CA VAL A 8 -8.80 -37.48 13.35
C VAL A 8 -10.06 -38.22 13.79
N THR A 9 -10.98 -37.51 14.44
CA THR A 9 -12.27 -38.05 14.89
C THR A 9 -13.43 -37.54 14.06
N ARG A 10 -13.33 -36.29 13.58
CA ARG A 10 -14.35 -35.66 12.76
C ARG A 10 -13.73 -34.70 11.75
N VAL A 11 -14.32 -34.62 10.56
CA VAL A 11 -13.97 -33.65 9.52
C VAL A 11 -15.24 -32.88 9.13
N ASN A 12 -15.20 -31.55 9.24
CA ASN A 12 -16.28 -30.66 8.85
C ASN A 12 -15.73 -29.47 8.03
N GLY A 13 -15.54 -29.71 6.73
CA GLY A 13 -14.84 -28.74 5.88
C GLY A 13 -13.42 -28.50 6.40
N PRO A 14 -13.01 -27.24 6.62
CA PRO A 14 -11.66 -26.93 7.13
C PRO A 14 -11.50 -27.22 8.62
N LEU A 15 -12.59 -27.47 9.37
CA LEU A 15 -12.52 -27.82 10.79
C LEU A 15 -12.38 -29.34 10.97
N VAL A 16 -11.33 -29.73 11.68
CA VAL A 16 -10.98 -31.12 11.95
C VAL A 16 -10.83 -31.32 13.46
N GLU A 17 -11.55 -32.30 14.02
CA GLU A 17 -11.40 -32.68 15.42
C GLU A 17 -10.40 -33.85 15.51
N VAL A 18 -9.47 -33.72 16.45
CA VAL A 18 -8.39 -34.69 16.67
C VAL A 18 -8.32 -35.03 18.15
N THR A 19 -8.12 -36.32 18.47
CA THR A 19 -7.87 -36.79 19.83
C THR A 19 -6.47 -37.39 19.96
N GLY A 20 -5.94 -37.43 21.19
CA GLY A 20 -4.64 -38.04 21.49
C GLY A 20 -3.44 -37.13 21.21
N LEU A 21 -3.61 -35.84 20.96
CA LEU A 21 -2.51 -34.87 20.83
C LEU A 21 -1.99 -34.48 22.21
N ALA A 22 -0.94 -35.13 22.67
CA ALA A 22 -0.35 -34.80 23.97
C ALA A 22 0.48 -33.52 23.91
N GLY A 23 0.24 -32.61 24.89
CA GLY A 23 1.03 -31.37 25.05
C GLY A 23 0.83 -30.32 23.95
N VAL A 24 -0.23 -30.43 23.13
CA VAL A 24 -0.58 -29.45 22.12
C VAL A 24 -1.00 -28.13 22.79
N THR A 25 -0.57 -27.03 22.22
CA THR A 25 -0.97 -25.68 22.63
C THR A 25 -1.75 -24.98 21.52
N MET A 26 -2.45 -23.89 21.90
CA MET A 26 -3.14 -23.04 20.93
C MET A 26 -2.15 -22.52 19.89
N SER A 27 -2.59 -22.49 18.64
CA SER A 27 -1.81 -22.07 17.46
C SER A 27 -0.68 -23.01 17.04
N ASP A 28 -0.53 -24.19 17.67
CA ASP A 28 0.39 -25.21 17.16
C ASP A 28 -0.04 -25.70 15.77
N VAL A 29 0.94 -25.90 14.91
CA VAL A 29 0.72 -26.52 13.59
C VAL A 29 0.54 -28.03 13.79
N ILE A 30 -0.56 -28.53 13.23
CA ILE A 30 -0.93 -29.95 13.22
C ILE A 30 -0.90 -30.47 11.79
N GLU A 31 -0.15 -31.51 11.54
CA GLU A 31 -0.19 -32.28 10.29
C GLU A 31 -1.33 -33.30 10.32
N LEU A 32 -2.21 -33.25 9.33
CA LEU A 32 -3.42 -34.08 9.25
C LEU A 32 -3.33 -35.09 8.10
N GLY A 33 -3.52 -36.36 8.43
CA GLY A 33 -3.54 -37.45 7.46
C GLY A 33 -2.17 -37.81 6.85
N GLU A 34 -2.19 -38.71 5.87
CA GLU A 34 -0.97 -39.17 5.17
C GLU A 34 -0.34 -38.08 4.29
N ARG A 35 -1.17 -37.14 3.78
CA ARG A 35 -0.71 -36.01 2.98
C ARG A 35 -0.11 -34.90 3.84
N ARG A 36 -0.15 -35.01 5.18
CA ARG A 36 0.36 -34.01 6.13
C ARG A 36 -0.23 -32.62 5.90
N LEU A 37 -1.57 -32.55 5.69
CA LEU A 37 -2.24 -31.26 5.50
C LEU A 37 -1.94 -30.36 6.69
N PRO A 38 -1.41 -29.14 6.48
CA PRO A 38 -1.13 -28.23 7.58
C PRO A 38 -2.44 -27.65 8.13
N GLY A 39 -2.55 -27.59 9.44
CA GLY A 39 -3.64 -26.92 10.16
C GLY A 39 -3.12 -26.30 11.43
N GLU A 40 -3.93 -25.47 12.07
CA GLU A 40 -3.62 -24.77 13.32
C GLU A 40 -4.60 -25.22 14.40
N ALA A 41 -4.09 -25.51 15.60
CA ALA A 41 -4.92 -25.80 16.76
C ALA A 41 -5.65 -24.53 17.22
N VAL A 42 -6.98 -24.48 17.06
CA VAL A 42 -7.81 -23.30 17.35
C VAL A 42 -8.67 -23.47 18.61
N ALA A 43 -8.80 -24.69 19.11
CA ALA A 43 -9.37 -24.96 20.42
C ALA A 43 -8.79 -26.26 20.99
N VAL A 44 -8.47 -26.25 22.27
CA VAL A 44 -7.99 -27.43 23.01
C VAL A 44 -8.91 -27.63 24.21
N ARG A 45 -9.56 -28.80 24.31
CA ARG A 45 -10.45 -29.17 25.39
C ARG A 45 -10.19 -30.60 25.79
N ASP A 46 -9.63 -30.81 26.96
CA ASP A 46 -9.24 -32.15 27.47
C ASP A 46 -8.38 -32.91 26.43
N ASP A 47 -8.88 -34.01 25.88
CA ASP A 47 -8.21 -34.83 24.86
C ASP A 47 -8.62 -34.45 23.44
N LEU A 48 -9.56 -33.50 23.28
CA LEU A 48 -10.08 -33.05 21.98
C LEU A 48 -9.44 -31.75 21.54
N THR A 49 -8.75 -31.77 20.41
CA THR A 49 -8.21 -30.58 19.75
C THR A 49 -8.99 -30.29 18.48
N THR A 50 -9.54 -29.07 18.37
CA THR A 50 -10.10 -28.59 17.10
C THR A 50 -8.98 -27.95 16.29
N VAL A 51 -8.77 -28.47 15.10
CA VAL A 51 -7.74 -28.05 14.16
C VAL A 51 -8.42 -27.40 12.96
N GLN A 52 -7.92 -26.27 12.58
CA GLN A 52 -8.33 -25.55 11.36
C GLN A 52 -7.32 -25.83 10.26
N ALA A 53 -7.74 -26.58 9.22
CA ALA A 53 -6.88 -26.90 8.11
C ALA A 53 -6.67 -25.69 7.19
N TYR A 54 -5.44 -25.48 6.76
CA TYR A 54 -5.09 -24.42 5.80
C TYR A 54 -5.29 -24.83 4.35
N ASP A 55 -5.27 -26.13 4.07
CA ASP A 55 -5.48 -26.70 2.74
C ASP A 55 -6.84 -27.40 2.62
N TYR A 56 -7.20 -27.81 1.40
CA TYR A 56 -8.42 -28.55 1.13
C TYR A 56 -8.39 -29.93 1.81
N THR A 57 -9.40 -30.22 2.60
CA THR A 57 -9.51 -31.44 3.42
C THR A 57 -10.12 -32.65 2.71
N GLY A 58 -10.39 -32.56 1.40
CA GLY A 58 -10.93 -33.67 0.63
C GLY A 58 -10.04 -34.92 0.71
N GLY A 59 -10.64 -36.05 1.04
CA GLY A 59 -9.95 -37.30 1.26
C GLY A 59 -9.44 -37.54 2.70
N LEU A 60 -9.54 -36.56 3.59
CA LEU A 60 -9.30 -36.73 5.02
C LEU A 60 -10.53 -37.40 5.68
N ALA A 61 -10.30 -38.43 6.49
CA ALA A 61 -11.36 -39.21 7.13
C ALA A 61 -11.06 -39.47 8.61
N PRO A 62 -12.10 -39.74 9.42
CA PRO A 62 -11.91 -40.24 10.77
C PRO A 62 -11.01 -41.49 10.81
N GLY A 63 -10.12 -41.57 11.80
CA GLY A 63 -9.10 -42.59 11.94
C GLY A 63 -7.76 -42.25 11.30
N HIS A 64 -7.66 -41.26 10.41
CA HIS A 64 -6.37 -40.79 9.89
C HIS A 64 -5.48 -40.25 11.01
N ARG A 65 -4.17 -40.39 10.84
CA ARG A 65 -3.18 -39.92 11.82
C ARG A 65 -3.12 -38.38 11.86
N ALA A 66 -2.82 -37.85 13.04
CA ALA A 66 -2.50 -36.45 13.23
C ALA A 66 -1.21 -36.31 14.04
N ARG A 67 -0.45 -35.24 13.80
CA ARG A 67 0.82 -34.99 14.49
C ARG A 67 1.00 -33.49 14.75
N SER A 68 1.27 -33.12 16.01
CA SER A 68 1.70 -31.76 16.34
C SER A 68 3.16 -31.55 15.93
N GLN A 69 3.46 -30.38 15.39
CA GLN A 69 4.83 -29.91 15.16
C GLN A 69 5.38 -29.18 16.41
N ALA A 70 4.57 -28.99 17.47
CA ALA A 70 4.90 -28.27 18.70
C ALA A 70 5.50 -26.86 18.43
N LYS A 71 5.01 -26.20 17.40
CA LYS A 71 5.38 -24.84 17.02
C LYS A 71 4.24 -24.19 16.23
N PRO A 72 4.09 -22.86 16.34
CA PRO A 72 3.09 -22.12 15.58
C PRO A 72 3.46 -22.03 14.10
N LEU A 73 2.48 -21.63 13.26
CA LEU A 73 2.72 -21.32 11.86
C LEU A 73 3.82 -20.25 11.76
N SER A 74 4.90 -20.61 11.06
CA SER A 74 6.10 -19.79 10.98
C SER A 74 6.50 -19.54 9.53
N ALA A 75 6.86 -18.30 9.23
CA ALA A 75 7.44 -17.88 7.96
C ALA A 75 8.93 -18.22 7.91
N LEU A 76 9.40 -18.79 6.81
CA LEU A 76 10.82 -18.86 6.52
C LEU A 76 11.26 -17.55 5.86
N LEU A 77 11.96 -16.72 6.61
CA LEU A 77 12.38 -15.39 6.22
C LEU A 77 13.82 -15.43 5.68
N GLY A 78 14.08 -14.74 4.58
CA GLY A 78 15.41 -14.76 3.94
C GLY A 78 15.47 -13.95 2.66
N PRO A 79 16.64 -13.84 2.01
CA PRO A 79 16.82 -13.04 0.79
C PRO A 79 16.04 -13.61 -0.42
N HIS A 80 15.63 -14.87 -0.38
CA HIS A 80 14.84 -15.51 -1.43
C HIS A 80 13.42 -14.93 -1.56
N LEU A 81 12.96 -14.18 -0.56
CA LEU A 81 11.65 -13.53 -0.59
C LEU A 81 11.59 -12.41 -1.63
N LEU A 82 12.70 -11.68 -1.82
CA LEU A 82 12.77 -10.59 -2.78
C LEU A 82 12.64 -11.10 -4.22
N GLY A 83 11.74 -10.50 -4.98
CA GLY A 83 11.40 -10.91 -6.34
C GLY A 83 10.52 -12.17 -6.39
N GLY A 84 10.10 -12.70 -5.24
CA GLY A 84 9.33 -13.93 -5.14
C GLY A 84 7.81 -13.72 -5.15
N ILE A 85 7.10 -14.75 -5.63
CA ILE A 85 5.64 -14.85 -5.59
C ILE A 85 5.30 -16.06 -4.74
N PHE A 86 4.46 -15.87 -3.73
CA PHE A 86 4.13 -16.86 -2.72
C PHE A 86 2.63 -16.95 -2.50
N ASP A 87 2.17 -18.08 -1.96
CA ASP A 87 0.80 -18.17 -1.44
C ASP A 87 0.68 -17.58 -0.01
N GLY A 88 -0.51 -17.64 0.59
CA GLY A 88 -0.76 -17.10 1.93
C GLY A 88 0.06 -17.74 3.06
N LEU A 89 0.63 -18.93 2.83
CA LEU A 89 1.52 -19.65 3.75
C LEU A 89 3.00 -19.49 3.41
N LEU A 90 3.33 -18.57 2.48
CA LEU A 90 4.68 -18.34 1.93
C LEU A 90 5.28 -19.56 1.21
N ARG A 91 4.44 -20.41 0.57
CA ARG A 91 4.91 -21.44 -0.36
C ARG A 91 5.19 -20.77 -1.71
N PRO A 92 6.37 -21.01 -2.34
CA PRO A 92 6.70 -20.42 -3.64
C PRO A 92 5.69 -20.85 -4.73
N LEU A 93 5.22 -19.86 -5.52
CA LEU A 93 4.34 -20.10 -6.66
C LEU A 93 5.08 -20.07 -8.00
N THR A 94 6.26 -19.48 -8.06
CA THR A 94 7.09 -19.45 -9.27
C THR A 94 7.52 -20.88 -9.63
N GLY A 95 7.17 -21.34 -10.85
CA GLY A 95 7.43 -22.70 -11.29
C GLY A 95 6.53 -23.77 -10.66
N ALA A 96 5.55 -23.38 -9.84
CA ALA A 96 4.56 -24.31 -9.30
C ALA A 96 3.58 -24.77 -10.39
N PRO A 97 3.01 -25.99 -10.28
CA PRO A 97 1.95 -26.43 -11.17
C PRO A 97 0.69 -25.56 -10.99
N ALA A 98 -0.17 -25.54 -12.01
CA ALA A 98 -1.44 -24.78 -11.99
C ALA A 98 -2.37 -25.16 -10.82
N TRP A 99 -2.17 -26.35 -10.25
CA TRP A 99 -2.85 -26.84 -9.07
C TRP A 99 -1.82 -27.24 -8.00
N LEU A 100 -1.86 -26.56 -6.86
CA LEU A 100 -1.08 -26.94 -5.68
C LEU A 100 -1.79 -28.10 -4.97
N GLU A 101 -1.15 -29.27 -4.97
CA GLU A 101 -1.70 -30.40 -4.22
C GLU A 101 -1.69 -30.09 -2.71
N PRO A 102 -2.80 -30.38 -2.01
CA PRO A 102 -2.88 -30.19 -0.56
C PRO A 102 -1.78 -30.97 0.18
N GLY A 103 -1.13 -30.32 1.14
CA GLY A 103 -0.05 -30.91 1.94
C GLY A 103 1.34 -30.91 1.29
N VAL A 104 1.47 -30.46 0.05
CA VAL A 104 2.79 -30.32 -0.58
C VAL A 104 3.53 -29.13 0.02
N THR A 105 4.70 -29.41 0.57
CA THR A 105 5.66 -28.39 1.00
C THR A 105 6.64 -28.14 -0.15
N VAL A 106 6.53 -26.97 -0.77
CA VAL A 106 7.53 -26.53 -1.76
C VAL A 106 8.67 -25.87 -0.99
N ALA A 107 9.86 -26.48 -1.02
CA ALA A 107 11.04 -25.84 -0.45
C ALA A 107 11.47 -24.66 -1.33
N PRO A 108 11.94 -23.55 -0.76
CA PRO A 108 12.60 -22.51 -1.56
C PRO A 108 13.81 -23.13 -2.29
N ALA A 109 14.14 -22.58 -3.46
CA ALA A 109 15.29 -23.05 -4.25
C ALA A 109 16.58 -22.99 -3.41
N ALA A 110 16.97 -24.12 -2.87
CA ALA A 110 18.12 -24.23 -1.94
C ALA A 110 19.47 -24.03 -2.66
N ASP A 111 19.48 -24.20 -3.97
CA ASP A 111 20.61 -24.05 -4.88
C ASP A 111 20.88 -22.60 -5.30
N ARG A 112 20.04 -21.64 -4.89
CA ARG A 112 20.29 -20.21 -5.12
C ARG A 112 21.50 -19.75 -4.26
N GLU A 113 22.55 -19.32 -4.93
CA GLU A 113 23.77 -18.81 -4.30
C GLU A 113 23.74 -17.29 -4.12
N PHE A 114 24.33 -16.84 -3.02
CA PHE A 114 24.50 -15.43 -2.67
C PHE A 114 25.97 -15.18 -2.32
N THR A 115 26.48 -13.99 -2.57
CA THR A 115 27.84 -13.60 -2.14
C THR A 115 27.77 -12.96 -0.75
N PHE A 116 28.24 -13.68 0.25
CA PHE A 116 28.30 -13.20 1.63
C PHE A 116 29.55 -12.40 1.89
N THR A 117 29.45 -11.31 2.64
CA THR A 117 30.56 -10.49 3.14
C THR A 117 30.43 -10.37 4.66
N PRO A 118 31.37 -10.91 5.46
CA PRO A 118 31.30 -10.83 6.91
C PRO A 118 31.51 -9.39 7.41
N ALA A 119 30.81 -9.01 8.48
CA ALA A 119 30.95 -7.72 9.18
C ALA A 119 31.59 -7.86 10.56
N VAL A 120 31.73 -9.09 11.06
CA VAL A 120 32.32 -9.42 12.36
C VAL A 120 33.34 -10.54 12.22
N THR A 121 34.16 -10.72 13.25
CA THR A 121 35.14 -11.82 13.35
C THR A 121 34.73 -12.81 14.43
N ASP A 122 35.36 -13.99 14.45
CA ASP A 122 35.22 -14.93 15.55
C ASP A 122 35.54 -14.26 16.90
N ASP A 123 34.97 -14.76 17.97
CA ASP A 123 35.02 -14.25 19.35
C ASP A 123 34.37 -12.87 19.58
N THR A 124 33.81 -12.22 18.55
CA THR A 124 32.99 -11.01 18.73
C THR A 124 31.74 -11.35 19.52
N VAL A 125 31.48 -10.65 20.62
CA VAL A 125 30.24 -10.83 21.41
C VAL A 125 29.11 -10.07 20.74
N VAL A 126 28.01 -10.77 20.41
CA VAL A 126 26.84 -10.23 19.72
C VAL A 126 25.57 -10.48 20.53
N ILE A 127 24.56 -9.72 20.20
CA ILE A 127 23.18 -9.88 20.72
C ILE A 127 22.22 -10.10 19.55
N GLY A 128 21.02 -10.60 19.86
CA GLY A 128 19.96 -10.75 18.84
C GLY A 128 19.74 -9.45 18.06
N GLY A 129 19.71 -9.57 16.73
CA GLY A 129 19.61 -8.45 15.80
C GLY A 129 20.95 -7.85 15.33
N THR A 130 22.07 -8.20 15.93
CA THR A 130 23.39 -7.75 15.45
C THR A 130 23.67 -8.28 14.05
N THR A 131 24.21 -7.44 13.16
CA THR A 131 24.59 -7.81 11.79
C THR A 131 25.88 -8.64 11.80
N LEU A 132 25.84 -9.91 11.37
CA LEU A 132 27.02 -10.75 11.18
C LEU A 132 27.74 -10.50 9.85
N GLY A 133 27.01 -10.07 8.85
CA GLY A 133 27.50 -9.79 7.52
C GLY A 133 26.37 -9.40 6.60
N SER A 134 26.69 -9.16 5.34
CA SER A 134 25.69 -8.74 4.36
C SER A 134 25.88 -9.42 3.01
N LEU A 135 24.87 -9.27 2.16
CA LEU A 135 24.90 -9.63 0.75
C LEU A 135 24.15 -8.56 -0.05
N VAL A 136 24.56 -8.33 -1.30
CA VAL A 136 23.85 -7.45 -2.22
C VAL A 136 22.89 -8.29 -3.04
N THR A 137 21.60 -7.92 -3.00
CA THR A 137 20.54 -8.58 -3.79
C THR A 137 20.48 -8.06 -5.22
N ALA A 138 19.69 -8.70 -6.09
CA ALA A 138 19.46 -8.25 -7.46
C ALA A 138 18.90 -6.81 -7.52
N ALA A 139 18.07 -6.41 -6.53
CA ALA A 139 17.56 -5.05 -6.38
C ALA A 139 18.60 -4.03 -5.90
N GLY A 140 19.86 -4.43 -5.65
CA GLY A 140 20.87 -3.57 -5.05
C GLY A 140 20.65 -3.29 -3.54
N ILE A 141 19.74 -4.02 -2.90
CA ILE A 141 19.48 -3.91 -1.46
C ILE A 141 20.62 -4.57 -0.69
N ASP A 142 21.18 -3.85 0.29
CA ASP A 142 22.13 -4.37 1.28
C ASP A 142 21.36 -5.26 2.28
N TYR A 143 21.21 -6.54 1.93
CA TYR A 143 20.55 -7.50 2.81
C TYR A 143 21.49 -7.92 3.93
N ARG A 144 21.08 -7.69 5.18
CA ARG A 144 21.88 -7.97 6.38
C ARG A 144 21.49 -9.28 7.00
N VAL A 145 22.47 -10.11 7.28
CA VAL A 145 22.29 -11.37 7.99
C VAL A 145 22.38 -11.09 9.49
N LEU A 146 21.23 -11.17 10.15
CA LEU A 146 21.09 -10.79 11.55
C LEU A 146 21.17 -12.03 12.46
N VAL A 147 21.75 -11.85 13.63
CA VAL A 147 21.65 -12.83 14.72
C VAL A 147 20.18 -12.98 15.11
N PRO A 148 19.64 -14.21 15.21
CA PRO A 148 18.24 -14.42 15.58
C PRO A 148 17.88 -13.74 16.90
N PRO A 149 16.65 -13.22 17.05
CA PRO A 149 16.17 -12.68 18.34
C PRO A 149 16.29 -13.70 19.46
N GLY A 150 16.75 -13.25 20.64
CA GLY A 150 16.94 -14.11 21.82
C GLY A 150 18.26 -14.90 21.86
N VAL A 151 19.10 -14.81 20.82
CA VAL A 151 20.45 -15.40 20.80
C VAL A 151 21.46 -14.32 21.14
N SER A 152 22.39 -14.61 22.06
CA SER A 152 23.46 -13.67 22.47
C SER A 152 24.67 -14.44 22.93
N GLY A 153 25.87 -14.02 22.55
CA GLY A 153 27.12 -14.66 22.96
C GLY A 153 28.24 -14.47 21.93
N PRO A 154 29.34 -15.18 22.08
CA PRO A 154 30.47 -15.07 21.16
C PRO A 154 30.14 -15.70 19.79
N VAL A 155 30.63 -15.06 18.74
CA VAL A 155 30.57 -15.57 17.36
C VAL A 155 31.67 -16.62 17.14
N SER A 156 31.35 -17.66 16.39
CA SER A 156 32.33 -18.70 16.00
C SER A 156 32.07 -19.20 14.58
N GLY A 157 33.14 -19.58 13.91
CA GLY A 157 33.06 -20.19 12.58
C GLY A 157 32.48 -19.27 11.52
N ILE A 158 32.76 -17.96 11.58
CA ILE A 158 32.30 -17.00 10.58
C ILE A 158 32.90 -17.35 9.21
N ARG A 159 32.06 -17.45 8.18
CA ARG A 159 32.53 -17.72 6.82
C ARG A 159 33.27 -16.51 6.24
N PRO A 160 34.35 -16.74 5.48
CA PRO A 160 35.01 -15.67 4.72
C PRO A 160 34.08 -15.17 3.62
N SER A 161 34.41 -14.02 3.03
CA SER A 161 33.70 -13.49 1.86
C SER A 161 33.69 -14.49 0.72
N GLY A 162 32.51 -14.74 0.15
CA GLY A 162 32.35 -15.72 -0.92
C GLY A 162 30.94 -16.25 -1.08
N PRO A 163 30.73 -17.23 -1.97
CA PRO A 163 29.42 -17.80 -2.24
C PRO A 163 28.91 -18.63 -1.06
N VAL A 164 27.61 -18.49 -0.76
CA VAL A 164 26.87 -19.24 0.26
C VAL A 164 25.48 -19.60 -0.28
N SER A 165 25.02 -20.80 0.02
CA SER A 165 23.67 -21.22 -0.32
C SER A 165 22.67 -20.75 0.72
N LEU A 166 21.40 -20.68 0.35
CA LEU A 166 20.31 -20.15 1.18
C LEU A 166 20.23 -20.77 2.58
N LEU A 167 20.46 -22.07 2.70
CA LEU A 167 20.35 -22.83 3.95
C LEU A 167 21.68 -23.01 4.69
N ASP A 168 22.78 -22.55 4.13
CA ASP A 168 24.10 -22.66 4.77
C ASP A 168 24.18 -21.78 6.01
N ALA A 169 24.90 -22.25 7.02
CA ALA A 169 25.28 -21.41 8.14
C ALA A 169 26.45 -20.51 7.72
N VAL A 170 26.34 -19.19 8.03
CA VAL A 170 27.42 -18.21 7.80
C VAL A 170 28.32 -18.05 9.02
N GLY A 171 27.92 -18.61 10.15
CA GLY A 171 28.61 -18.61 11.44
C GLY A 171 27.67 -19.16 12.51
N ALA A 172 28.08 -19.08 13.75
CA ALA A 172 27.24 -19.36 14.91
C ALA A 172 27.41 -18.28 15.96
N ALA A 173 26.35 -17.99 16.73
CA ALA A 173 26.37 -17.13 17.90
C ALA A 173 25.97 -17.96 19.12
N ASP A 174 26.80 -18.02 20.14
CA ASP A 174 26.61 -18.90 21.33
C ASP A 174 26.31 -20.37 20.93
N GLY A 175 26.98 -20.88 19.89
CA GLY A 175 26.77 -22.22 19.35
C GLY A 175 25.50 -22.39 18.51
N VAL A 176 24.63 -21.39 18.41
CA VAL A 176 23.43 -21.44 17.57
C VAL A 176 23.79 -21.03 16.12
N PRO A 177 23.59 -21.91 15.12
CA PRO A 177 23.92 -21.59 13.74
C PRO A 177 23.09 -20.43 13.20
N VAL A 178 23.75 -19.43 12.64
CA VAL A 178 23.13 -18.30 11.93
C VAL A 178 23.20 -18.56 10.43
N ARG A 179 22.04 -18.51 9.77
CA ARG A 179 21.86 -18.76 8.34
C ARG A 179 21.34 -17.52 7.64
N LEU A 180 21.33 -17.54 6.30
CA LEU A 180 20.65 -16.51 5.51
C LEU A 180 19.13 -16.53 5.76
N THR A 181 18.59 -17.63 6.25
CA THR A 181 17.17 -17.79 6.57
C THR A 181 16.94 -17.94 8.06
N SER A 182 15.81 -17.43 8.53
CA SER A 182 15.32 -17.63 9.89
C SER A 182 13.80 -17.91 9.89
N ALA A 183 13.33 -18.79 10.78
CA ALA A 183 11.90 -19.02 10.96
C ALA A 183 11.33 -18.10 12.04
N TRP A 184 10.14 -17.51 11.78
CA TRP A 184 9.46 -16.66 12.75
C TRP A 184 7.94 -16.92 12.73
N PRO A 185 7.26 -17.01 13.91
CA PRO A 185 5.82 -17.18 13.99
C PRO A 185 5.09 -15.98 13.36
N VAL A 186 4.20 -16.23 12.37
CA VAL A 186 3.57 -15.15 11.60
C VAL A 186 2.65 -14.26 12.43
N ARG A 187 2.03 -14.82 13.47
CA ARG A 187 1.12 -14.07 14.36
C ARG A 187 1.84 -13.28 15.44
N GLN A 188 3.13 -13.52 15.64
CA GLN A 188 3.93 -12.84 16.64
C GLN A 188 4.70 -11.68 16.01
N PRO A 189 4.50 -10.41 16.48
CA PRO A 189 5.31 -9.28 16.05
C PRO A 189 6.80 -9.52 16.30
N ARG A 190 7.66 -9.08 15.37
CA ARG A 190 9.10 -9.18 15.57
C ARG A 190 9.59 -8.08 16.52
N PRO A 191 10.50 -8.41 17.44
CA PRO A 191 10.98 -7.47 18.45
C PRO A 191 11.81 -6.34 17.85
N TYR A 192 11.76 -5.19 18.48
CA TYR A 192 12.58 -4.01 18.17
C TYR A 192 13.03 -3.38 19.51
N ARG A 193 14.00 -2.47 19.44
CA ARG A 193 14.56 -1.84 20.65
C ARG A 193 13.63 -0.75 21.18
N GLU A 194 13.14 0.11 20.30
CA GLU A 194 12.35 1.29 20.65
C GLU A 194 11.43 1.66 19.49
N ARG A 195 10.24 2.19 19.80
CA ARG A 195 9.37 2.82 18.79
C ARG A 195 9.76 4.27 18.65
N LEU A 196 10.01 4.69 17.41
CA LEU A 196 10.35 6.06 17.06
C LEU A 196 9.09 6.81 16.60
N ASP A 197 9.14 8.13 16.77
CA ASP A 197 8.16 8.99 16.13
C ASP A 197 8.33 8.96 14.59
N ALA A 198 7.27 9.26 13.89
CA ALA A 198 7.33 9.42 12.45
C ALA A 198 8.13 10.70 12.12
N ASP A 199 9.06 10.63 11.18
CA ASP A 199 10.00 11.71 10.85
C ASP A 199 10.00 12.10 9.37
N ALA A 200 9.53 11.22 8.49
CA ALA A 200 9.53 11.41 7.05
C ALA A 200 8.26 10.85 6.40
N PRO A 201 7.76 11.43 5.30
CA PRO A 201 6.67 10.86 4.53
C PRO A 201 7.12 9.61 3.76
N LEU A 202 6.19 8.69 3.51
CA LEU A 202 6.27 7.76 2.39
C LEU A 202 5.81 8.53 1.15
N ILE A 203 6.71 8.77 0.22
CA ILE A 203 6.38 9.47 -1.04
C ILE A 203 5.72 8.47 -1.99
N THR A 204 4.43 8.67 -2.25
CA THR A 204 3.63 7.78 -3.11
C THR A 204 3.72 8.14 -4.59
N ARG A 205 4.17 9.36 -4.89
CA ARG A 205 4.18 10.00 -6.20
C ARG A 205 2.79 10.21 -6.80
N GLN A 206 1.77 10.10 -5.97
CA GLN A 206 0.39 10.47 -6.28
C GLN A 206 0.10 11.84 -5.67
N ARG A 207 -0.08 12.88 -6.52
CA ARG A 207 -0.19 14.29 -6.07
C ARG A 207 -1.29 14.51 -5.02
N VAL A 208 -2.47 13.93 -5.24
CA VAL A 208 -3.59 14.08 -4.29
C VAL A 208 -3.24 13.54 -2.91
N ILE A 209 -2.44 12.48 -2.84
CA ILE A 209 -1.98 11.88 -1.58
C ILE A 209 -0.85 12.74 -0.98
N ASP A 210 0.23 12.93 -1.72
CA ASP A 210 1.44 13.55 -1.20
C ASP A 210 1.24 15.03 -0.82
N LEU A 211 0.27 15.74 -1.49
CA LEU A 211 -0.07 17.12 -1.18
C LEU A 211 -1.12 17.25 -0.08
N LEU A 212 -2.16 16.40 -0.07
CA LEU A 212 -3.32 16.62 0.82
C LEU A 212 -3.40 15.62 1.98
N PHE A 213 -3.07 14.35 1.74
CA PHE A 213 -3.30 13.25 2.68
C PHE A 213 -2.05 12.37 2.86
N PRO A 214 -0.89 12.95 3.18
CA PRO A 214 0.35 12.21 3.27
C PRO A 214 0.31 11.17 4.38
N VAL A 215 1.00 10.05 4.18
CA VAL A 215 1.25 9.04 5.19
C VAL A 215 2.74 9.03 5.53
N PRO A 216 3.14 9.08 6.80
CA PRO A 216 4.53 8.97 7.17
C PRO A 216 5.03 7.53 7.07
N ARG A 217 6.33 7.34 6.96
CA ARG A 217 6.99 6.04 7.11
C ARG A 217 6.66 5.45 8.47
N GLY A 218 6.23 4.19 8.49
CA GLY A 218 5.70 3.56 9.70
C GLY A 218 4.25 3.91 10.03
N GLY A 219 3.55 4.65 9.16
CA GLY A 219 2.16 5.01 9.34
C GLY A 219 1.18 3.92 8.92
N THR A 220 -0.10 4.16 9.20
CA THR A 220 -1.21 3.27 8.85
C THR A 220 -2.22 4.00 7.99
N THR A 221 -2.63 3.37 6.89
CA THR A 221 -3.58 3.96 5.94
C THR A 221 -4.65 2.95 5.57
N ALA A 222 -5.89 3.40 5.47
CA ALA A 222 -6.97 2.66 4.85
C ALA A 222 -7.41 3.33 3.55
N VAL A 223 -7.78 2.49 2.56
CA VAL A 223 -8.28 2.93 1.26
C VAL A 223 -9.69 2.33 1.07
N PRO A 224 -10.72 2.91 1.72
CA PRO A 224 -12.08 2.45 1.50
C PRO A 224 -12.61 2.98 0.16
N GLY A 225 -13.37 2.12 -0.52
CA GLY A 225 -14.03 2.49 -1.77
C GLY A 225 -14.90 1.37 -2.31
N GLY A 226 -16.02 1.72 -2.93
CA GLY A 226 -16.92 0.78 -3.59
C GLY A 226 -16.28 0.13 -4.81
N PHE A 227 -17.02 -0.79 -5.42
CA PHE A 227 -16.61 -1.40 -6.70
C PHE A 227 -16.50 -0.34 -7.81
N GLY A 228 -15.44 -0.42 -8.61
CA GLY A 228 -15.23 0.48 -9.76
C GLY A 228 -14.65 1.85 -9.43
N THR A 229 -14.31 2.14 -8.17
CA THR A 229 -13.69 3.44 -7.78
C THR A 229 -12.19 3.54 -8.10
N GLY A 230 -11.59 2.51 -8.68
CA GLY A 230 -10.17 2.52 -9.06
C GLY A 230 -9.20 2.18 -7.90
N LYS A 231 -9.68 1.51 -6.87
CA LYS A 231 -8.89 1.12 -5.68
C LYS A 231 -7.63 0.33 -6.02
N THR A 232 -7.78 -0.80 -6.70
CA THR A 232 -6.66 -1.66 -7.13
C THR A 232 -5.67 -0.89 -8.00
N MET A 233 -6.16 -0.04 -8.93
CA MET A 233 -5.30 0.80 -9.77
C MET A 233 -4.48 1.79 -8.93
N LEU A 234 -5.09 2.44 -7.94
CA LEU A 234 -4.35 3.35 -7.04
C LEU A 234 -3.25 2.60 -6.28
N LEU A 235 -3.57 1.44 -5.71
CA LEU A 235 -2.60 0.62 -4.98
C LEU A 235 -1.46 0.13 -5.86
N GLN A 236 -1.75 -0.26 -7.11
CA GLN A 236 -0.75 -0.62 -8.10
C GLN A 236 0.15 0.57 -8.45
N GLN A 237 -0.41 1.78 -8.62
CA GLN A 237 0.39 2.99 -8.85
C GLN A 237 1.32 3.28 -7.67
N ILE A 238 0.85 3.13 -6.43
CA ILE A 238 1.69 3.27 -5.24
C ILE A 238 2.79 2.20 -5.22
N THR A 239 2.45 0.94 -5.52
CA THR A 239 3.42 -0.16 -5.63
C THR A 239 4.54 0.15 -6.63
N LYS A 240 4.21 0.76 -7.78
CA LYS A 240 5.17 1.11 -8.82
C LYS A 240 6.11 2.23 -8.42
N TRP A 241 5.59 3.26 -7.78
CA TRP A 241 6.27 4.55 -7.70
C TRP A 241 6.71 4.97 -6.29
N CYS A 242 6.24 4.32 -5.22
CA CYS A 242 6.61 4.73 -3.86
C CYS A 242 8.11 4.54 -3.58
N ASP A 243 8.60 5.35 -2.65
CA ASP A 243 10.01 5.41 -2.27
C ASP A 243 10.42 4.40 -1.18
N ALA A 244 9.55 3.42 -0.87
CA ALA A 244 9.88 2.33 0.05
C ALA A 244 11.07 1.50 -0.48
N ASP A 245 11.88 0.94 0.42
CA ASP A 245 12.99 0.05 0.04
C ASP A 245 12.49 -1.32 -0.39
N VAL A 246 11.48 -1.84 0.30
CA VAL A 246 10.86 -3.13 0.04
C VAL A 246 9.34 -2.98 0.01
N ILE A 247 8.72 -3.61 -0.98
CA ILE A 247 7.27 -3.65 -1.14
C ILE A 247 6.80 -5.07 -0.86
N VAL A 248 5.83 -5.21 0.02
CA VAL A 248 5.13 -6.48 0.28
C VAL A 248 3.68 -6.30 -0.14
N TYR A 249 3.36 -6.82 -1.32
CA TYR A 249 1.98 -6.78 -1.82
C TYR A 249 1.26 -8.07 -1.44
N VAL A 250 0.12 -7.98 -0.78
CA VAL A 250 -0.71 -9.13 -0.46
C VAL A 250 -2.08 -9.02 -1.13
N GLY A 251 -2.30 -9.86 -2.14
CA GLY A 251 -3.60 -10.05 -2.78
C GLY A 251 -4.43 -11.02 -1.95
N CYS A 252 -5.31 -10.47 -1.11
CA CYS A 252 -6.12 -11.24 -0.17
C CYS A 252 -7.53 -11.44 -0.73
N GLY A 253 -7.77 -12.58 -1.37
CA GLY A 253 -9.07 -12.94 -1.94
C GLY A 253 -9.39 -12.24 -3.26
N GLU A 254 -8.42 -11.64 -3.92
CA GLU A 254 -8.56 -11.00 -5.22
C GLU A 254 -8.70 -12.01 -6.36
N ARG A 255 -9.10 -11.53 -7.52
CA ARG A 255 -9.24 -12.38 -8.71
C ARG A 255 -7.88 -12.73 -9.27
N GLY A 256 -7.72 -14.00 -9.68
CA GLY A 256 -6.45 -14.48 -10.21
C GLY A 256 -5.97 -13.74 -11.46
N ASN A 257 -6.90 -13.30 -12.34
CA ASN A 257 -6.57 -12.51 -13.53
C ASN A 257 -6.05 -11.09 -13.18
N GLU A 258 -6.69 -10.39 -12.25
CA GLU A 258 -6.23 -9.05 -11.81
C GLU A 258 -4.83 -9.10 -11.20
N LEU A 259 -4.56 -10.18 -10.45
CA LEU A 259 -3.24 -10.40 -9.87
C LEU A 259 -2.20 -10.79 -10.93
N ALA A 260 -2.57 -11.61 -11.93
CA ALA A 260 -1.69 -11.98 -13.04
C ALA A 260 -1.31 -10.73 -13.87
N ASP A 261 -2.28 -9.89 -14.22
CA ASP A 261 -2.03 -8.64 -14.94
C ASP A 261 -1.06 -7.73 -14.17
N MET A 262 -1.23 -7.62 -12.84
CA MET A 262 -0.32 -6.86 -11.99
C MET A 262 1.11 -7.44 -11.99
N LEU A 263 1.25 -8.77 -11.93
CA LEU A 263 2.56 -9.43 -11.93
C LEU A 263 3.29 -9.23 -13.27
N ASP A 264 2.57 -9.36 -14.39
CA ASP A 264 3.12 -9.13 -15.74
C ASP A 264 3.58 -7.67 -15.90
N GLU A 265 2.80 -6.73 -15.37
CA GLU A 265 3.16 -5.33 -15.38
C GLU A 265 4.39 -5.02 -14.51
N LEU A 266 4.46 -5.56 -13.28
CA LEU A 266 5.62 -5.40 -12.39
C LEU A 266 6.90 -5.98 -12.99
N ALA A 267 6.82 -7.12 -13.68
CA ALA A 267 7.96 -7.74 -14.34
C ALA A 267 8.51 -6.89 -15.50
N GLY A 268 7.68 -6.08 -16.15
CA GLY A 268 8.07 -5.17 -17.23
C GLY A 268 8.61 -3.82 -16.79
N LEU A 269 8.50 -3.46 -15.51
CA LEU A 269 8.85 -2.13 -15.02
C LEU A 269 10.29 -2.04 -14.48
N THR A 270 10.93 -0.93 -14.82
CA THR A 270 12.24 -0.56 -14.26
C THR A 270 12.04 0.24 -12.96
N ASP A 271 12.74 -0.12 -11.91
CA ASP A 271 12.78 0.68 -10.68
C ASP A 271 13.53 1.99 -10.93
N PRO A 272 12.87 3.16 -10.82
CA PRO A 272 13.51 4.45 -11.07
C PRO A 272 14.63 4.80 -10.08
N ARG A 273 14.73 4.10 -8.96
CA ARG A 273 15.76 4.30 -7.92
C ARG A 273 17.08 3.60 -8.26
N THR A 274 17.00 2.40 -8.82
CA THR A 274 18.16 1.51 -9.00
C THR A 274 18.48 1.23 -10.45
N GLY A 275 17.53 1.43 -11.36
CA GLY A 275 17.63 1.02 -12.76
C GLY A 275 17.47 -0.49 -12.98
N GLY A 276 17.27 -1.28 -11.91
CA GLY A 276 16.94 -2.71 -11.97
C GLY A 276 15.44 -2.96 -12.20
N GLN A 277 15.00 -4.20 -12.09
CA GLN A 277 13.57 -4.51 -12.19
C GLN A 277 12.85 -4.17 -10.89
N LEU A 278 11.67 -3.56 -10.98
CA LEU A 278 10.84 -3.25 -9.81
C LEU A 278 10.44 -4.53 -9.04
N ALA A 279 10.23 -5.61 -9.77
CA ALA A 279 9.94 -6.92 -9.19
C ALA A 279 11.02 -7.36 -8.19
N ASP A 280 12.29 -7.03 -8.42
CA ASP A 280 13.42 -7.48 -7.57
C ASP A 280 13.35 -6.96 -6.12
N ARG A 281 12.65 -5.84 -5.86
CA ARG A 281 12.41 -5.31 -4.50
C ARG A 281 11.01 -5.56 -3.97
N THR A 282 10.22 -6.36 -4.72
CA THR A 282 8.83 -6.64 -4.38
C THR A 282 8.67 -8.09 -3.95
N VAL A 283 7.91 -8.31 -2.87
CA VAL A 283 7.45 -9.64 -2.43
C VAL A 283 5.95 -9.69 -2.66
N VAL A 284 5.46 -10.67 -3.43
CA VAL A 284 4.04 -10.82 -3.70
C VAL A 284 3.50 -12.05 -2.99
N ILE A 285 2.46 -11.84 -2.18
CA ILE A 285 1.72 -12.90 -1.50
C ILE A 285 0.35 -13.00 -2.15
N ALA A 286 0.14 -14.06 -2.94
CA ALA A 286 -1.05 -14.28 -3.73
C ALA A 286 -1.95 -15.30 -3.05
N ASN A 287 -3.05 -14.85 -2.45
CA ASN A 287 -4.13 -15.73 -2.04
C ASN A 287 -5.41 -15.33 -2.77
N THR A 288 -5.62 -15.94 -3.93
CA THR A 288 -6.78 -15.62 -4.79
C THR A 288 -8.09 -16.17 -4.23
N SER A 289 -9.21 -15.71 -4.77
CA SER A 289 -10.55 -16.05 -4.27
C SER A 289 -10.90 -17.54 -4.33
N ASN A 290 -10.23 -18.32 -5.20
CA ASN A 290 -10.39 -19.77 -5.33
C ASN A 290 -9.41 -20.58 -4.47
N MET A 291 -8.47 -19.92 -3.78
CA MET A 291 -7.55 -20.59 -2.85
C MET A 291 -8.19 -20.82 -1.47
N PRO A 292 -7.64 -21.73 -0.65
CA PRO A 292 -8.19 -22.02 0.67
C PRO A 292 -8.34 -20.78 1.54
N MET A 293 -9.51 -20.65 2.15
CA MET A 293 -9.92 -19.50 2.96
C MET A 293 -8.98 -19.24 4.15
N MET A 294 -8.47 -20.31 4.77
CA MET A 294 -7.63 -20.17 5.95
C MET A 294 -6.20 -19.73 5.64
N ALA A 295 -5.68 -20.09 4.48
CA ALA A 295 -4.45 -19.50 3.96
C ALA A 295 -4.64 -17.99 3.68
N ARG A 296 -5.86 -17.56 3.30
CA ARG A 296 -6.22 -16.14 3.16
C ARG A 296 -6.16 -15.41 4.49
N GLU A 297 -6.70 -16.00 5.55
CA GLU A 297 -6.64 -15.40 6.89
C GLU A 297 -5.19 -15.22 7.36
N ALA A 298 -4.31 -16.21 7.12
CA ALA A 298 -2.91 -16.14 7.50
C ALA A 298 -2.09 -15.14 6.66
N SER A 299 -2.50 -14.85 5.42
CA SER A 299 -1.70 -14.10 4.42
C SER A 299 -1.27 -12.71 4.87
N ILE A 300 -2.15 -11.95 5.57
CA ILE A 300 -1.81 -10.60 6.03
C ILE A 300 -0.77 -10.62 7.15
N TYR A 301 -0.80 -11.62 8.02
CA TYR A 301 0.21 -11.80 9.07
C TYR A 301 1.55 -12.24 8.47
N SER A 302 1.51 -13.11 7.45
CA SER A 302 2.70 -13.48 6.66
C SER A 302 3.33 -12.24 6.03
N ALA A 303 2.52 -11.36 5.42
CA ALA A 303 2.98 -10.11 4.81
C ALA A 303 3.61 -9.16 5.84
N ALA A 304 2.96 -8.95 6.98
CA ALA A 304 3.48 -8.11 8.04
C ALA A 304 4.81 -8.66 8.60
N THR A 305 4.91 -9.99 8.77
CA THR A 305 6.13 -10.65 9.24
C THR A 305 7.29 -10.49 8.25
N VAL A 306 7.02 -10.60 6.95
CA VAL A 306 8.00 -10.35 5.89
C VAL A 306 8.47 -8.89 5.91
N ALA A 307 7.56 -7.93 6.04
CA ALA A 307 7.91 -6.51 6.12
C ALA A 307 8.74 -6.20 7.37
N GLU A 308 8.38 -6.74 8.53
CA GLU A 308 9.14 -6.59 9.77
C GLU A 308 10.55 -7.19 9.67
N HIS A 309 10.72 -8.28 8.93
CA HIS A 309 12.04 -8.86 8.69
C HIS A 309 12.98 -7.88 7.98
N PHE A 310 12.49 -7.19 6.96
CA PHE A 310 13.28 -6.17 6.27
C PHE A 310 13.45 -4.90 7.11
N ARG A 311 12.43 -4.50 7.87
CA ARG A 311 12.53 -3.42 8.86
C ARG A 311 13.68 -3.65 9.84
N ASP A 312 13.84 -4.89 10.34
CA ASP A 312 14.90 -5.22 11.32
C ASP A 312 16.31 -5.00 10.77
N MET A 313 16.46 -4.96 9.44
CA MET A 313 17.71 -4.60 8.76
C MET A 313 17.92 -3.08 8.61
N GLY A 314 16.98 -2.26 9.13
CA GLY A 314 17.00 -0.81 8.96
C GLY A 314 16.48 -0.35 7.60
N LEU A 315 15.57 -1.12 6.97
CA LEU A 315 14.93 -0.78 5.71
C LEU A 315 13.51 -0.22 5.96
N HIS A 316 13.00 0.55 5.01
CA HIS A 316 11.64 1.05 5.01
C HIS A 316 10.77 0.14 4.12
N ALA A 317 9.97 -0.72 4.75
CA ALA A 317 9.06 -1.62 4.05
C ALA A 317 7.64 -1.07 4.02
N VAL A 318 6.92 -1.31 2.93
CA VAL A 318 5.48 -1.04 2.83
C VAL A 318 4.72 -2.34 2.62
N VAL A 319 3.65 -2.55 3.38
CA VAL A 319 2.67 -3.62 3.17
C VAL A 319 1.45 -3.02 2.48
N ILE A 320 1.10 -3.55 1.32
CA ILE A 320 -0.10 -3.18 0.59
C ILE A 320 -1.04 -4.38 0.59
N ALA A 321 -2.15 -4.28 1.34
CA ALA A 321 -3.12 -5.36 1.51
C ALA A 321 -4.39 -5.09 0.67
N ASP A 322 -4.59 -5.86 -0.40
CA ASP A 322 -5.77 -5.79 -1.27
C ASP A 322 -6.52 -7.13 -1.25
N SER A 323 -7.63 -7.28 -0.49
CA SER A 323 -8.21 -6.29 0.42
C SER A 323 -8.43 -6.87 1.82
N THR A 324 -8.38 -6.03 2.84
CA THR A 324 -8.66 -6.42 4.23
C THR A 324 -10.13 -6.84 4.44
N SER A 325 -11.06 -6.38 3.60
CA SER A 325 -12.45 -6.86 3.61
C SER A 325 -12.55 -8.35 3.29
N ARG A 326 -11.76 -8.83 2.31
CA ARG A 326 -11.74 -10.26 1.97
C ARG A 326 -11.09 -11.12 3.05
N TRP A 327 -10.12 -10.54 3.76
CA TRP A 327 -9.58 -11.16 4.97
C TRP A 327 -10.64 -11.24 6.09
N ALA A 328 -11.38 -10.17 6.34
CA ALA A 328 -12.46 -10.16 7.32
C ALA A 328 -13.59 -11.15 6.97
N GLU A 329 -13.91 -11.32 5.69
CA GLU A 329 -14.85 -12.36 5.22
C GLU A 329 -14.36 -13.77 5.59
N ALA A 330 -13.04 -14.03 5.53
CA ALA A 330 -12.50 -15.31 5.97
C ALA A 330 -12.69 -15.54 7.48
N LEU A 331 -12.52 -14.49 8.30
CA LEU A 331 -12.82 -14.56 9.73
C LEU A 331 -14.31 -14.82 9.99
N ARG A 332 -15.20 -14.16 9.25
CA ARG A 332 -16.66 -14.37 9.36
C ARG A 332 -17.06 -15.80 9.01
N GLU A 333 -16.52 -16.34 7.93
CA GLU A 333 -16.80 -17.72 7.52
C GLU A 333 -16.28 -18.73 8.55
N PHE A 334 -15.11 -18.47 9.11
CA PHE A 334 -14.54 -19.29 10.18
C PHE A 334 -15.42 -19.28 11.42
N ALA A 335 -15.77 -18.10 11.94
CA ALA A 335 -16.62 -17.96 13.14
C ALA A 335 -17.97 -18.67 12.96
N SER A 336 -18.58 -18.54 11.76
CA SER A 336 -19.82 -19.25 11.44
C SER A 336 -19.66 -20.78 11.49
N ARG A 337 -18.55 -21.32 11.00
CA ARG A 337 -18.27 -22.78 11.01
C ARG A 337 -17.89 -23.31 12.39
N SER A 338 -17.21 -22.51 13.22
CA SER A 338 -16.87 -22.86 14.60
C SER A 338 -18.06 -22.75 15.56
N GLY A 339 -19.19 -22.20 15.11
CA GLY A 339 -20.37 -22.00 15.92
C GLY A 339 -20.26 -20.87 16.94
N GLU A 340 -19.37 -19.91 16.69
CA GLU A 340 -19.28 -18.68 17.47
C GLU A 340 -20.55 -17.84 17.29
N LEU A 341 -20.97 -17.16 18.36
CA LEU A 341 -22.09 -16.22 18.26
C LEU A 341 -21.67 -15.02 17.41
N PRO A 342 -22.40 -14.73 16.32
CA PRO A 342 -22.09 -13.61 15.47
C PRO A 342 -22.35 -12.27 16.17
N ALA A 343 -21.49 -11.29 15.92
CA ALA A 343 -21.71 -9.88 16.24
C ALA A 343 -22.36 -9.16 15.03
N GLU A 344 -22.01 -7.88 14.83
CA GLU A 344 -22.57 -7.07 13.73
C GLU A 344 -22.33 -7.72 12.36
N GLU A 345 -23.37 -7.78 11.53
CA GLU A 345 -23.35 -8.34 10.16
C GLU A 345 -22.76 -9.75 10.03
N GLY A 346 -22.79 -10.52 11.10
CA GLY A 346 -22.27 -11.90 11.12
C GLY A 346 -20.75 -12.01 11.29
N TYR A 347 -20.05 -10.93 11.55
CA TYR A 347 -18.63 -10.94 11.88
C TYR A 347 -18.40 -11.43 13.33
N PRO A 348 -17.23 -12.01 13.63
CA PRO A 348 -16.89 -12.37 15.01
C PRO A 348 -16.69 -11.13 15.87
N ALA A 349 -16.97 -11.25 17.18
CA ALA A 349 -16.71 -10.17 18.13
C ALA A 349 -15.23 -9.75 18.20
N SER A 350 -14.32 -10.63 17.81
CA SER A 350 -12.87 -10.39 17.73
C SER A 350 -12.41 -9.57 16.52
N LEU A 351 -13.29 -9.22 15.56
CA LEU A 351 -12.89 -8.50 14.33
C LEU A 351 -12.13 -7.21 14.61
N ALA A 352 -12.63 -6.39 15.54
CA ALA A 352 -11.98 -5.12 15.88
C ALA A 352 -10.56 -5.32 16.45
N SER A 353 -10.38 -6.27 17.37
CA SER A 353 -9.07 -6.58 17.93
C SER A 353 -8.12 -7.21 16.92
N ALA A 354 -8.61 -8.01 15.99
CA ALA A 354 -7.80 -8.59 14.92
C ALA A 354 -7.31 -7.53 13.93
N LEU A 355 -8.18 -6.57 13.54
CA LEU A 355 -7.79 -5.40 12.73
C LEU A 355 -6.76 -4.53 13.46
N ALA A 356 -6.99 -4.23 14.76
CA ALA A 356 -6.03 -3.48 15.56
C ALA A 356 -4.67 -4.16 15.60
N ALA A 357 -4.62 -5.47 15.90
CA ALA A 357 -3.40 -6.25 15.94
C ALA A 357 -2.63 -6.26 14.61
N PHE A 358 -3.32 -6.23 13.47
CA PHE A 358 -2.69 -6.11 12.16
C PHE A 358 -2.08 -4.73 11.96
N TYR A 359 -2.85 -3.66 12.17
CA TYR A 359 -2.35 -2.29 11.95
C TYR A 359 -1.29 -1.86 12.97
N GLU A 360 -1.31 -2.40 14.20
CA GLU A 360 -0.26 -2.14 15.20
C GLU A 360 1.12 -2.68 14.83
N ARG A 361 1.21 -3.59 13.83
CA ARG A 361 2.48 -4.05 13.26
C ARG A 361 3.21 -2.96 12.47
N ALA A 362 2.51 -1.90 12.05
CA ALA A 362 3.12 -0.72 11.47
C ALA A 362 3.88 0.10 12.54
N GLY A 363 4.96 0.72 12.14
CA GLY A 363 5.73 1.60 13.00
C GLY A 363 7.08 1.98 12.42
N ASN A 364 7.57 3.14 12.84
CA ASN A 364 8.97 3.53 12.71
C ASN A 364 9.68 3.10 13.99
N VAL A 365 10.78 2.36 13.88
CA VAL A 365 11.42 1.74 15.04
C VAL A 365 12.94 1.86 14.99
N LEU A 366 13.55 1.90 16.16
CA LEU A 366 14.97 1.64 16.33
C LEU A 366 15.15 0.12 16.45
N THR A 367 15.85 -0.47 15.49
CA THR A 367 16.13 -1.90 15.46
C THR A 367 17.11 -2.30 16.58
N ALA A 368 17.24 -3.60 16.84
CA ALA A 368 18.21 -4.10 17.82
C ALA A 368 19.66 -3.71 17.47
N ASP A 369 19.97 -3.57 16.16
CA ASP A 369 21.28 -3.12 15.65
C ASP A 369 21.46 -1.58 15.69
N GLY A 370 20.47 -0.84 16.25
CA GLY A 370 20.56 0.62 16.44
C GLY A 370 20.30 1.44 15.16
N ARG A 371 19.62 0.90 14.16
CA ARG A 371 19.23 1.57 12.91
C ARG A 371 17.75 1.91 12.94
N ALA A 372 17.36 2.98 12.27
CA ALA A 372 15.95 3.25 12.01
C ALA A 372 15.46 2.36 10.88
N GLY A 373 14.27 1.80 11.05
CA GLY A 373 13.57 1.02 10.02
C GLY A 373 12.07 1.12 10.22
N SER A 374 11.28 0.95 9.18
CA SER A 374 9.83 1.11 9.30
C SER A 374 9.02 0.07 8.54
N VAL A 375 7.80 -0.17 9.03
CA VAL A 375 6.73 -0.87 8.30
C VAL A 375 5.56 0.09 8.16
N THR A 376 5.23 0.48 6.95
CA THR A 376 4.02 1.23 6.63
C THR A 376 2.95 0.26 6.14
N ILE A 377 1.71 0.37 6.63
CA ILE A 377 0.61 -0.51 6.20
C ILE A 377 -0.46 0.29 5.47
N ILE A 378 -0.77 -0.12 4.26
CA ILE A 378 -1.84 0.41 3.41
C ILE A 378 -2.84 -0.71 3.16
N GLY A 379 -4.02 -0.62 3.76
CA GLY A 379 -5.08 -1.62 3.64
C GLY A 379 -6.24 -1.14 2.79
N ALA A 380 -6.52 -1.84 1.69
CA ALA A 380 -7.74 -1.60 0.93
C ALA A 380 -8.96 -2.13 1.68
N VAL A 381 -10.02 -1.37 1.68
CA VAL A 381 -11.32 -1.78 2.23
C VAL A 381 -12.36 -1.72 1.12
N SER A 382 -13.11 -2.80 0.94
CA SER A 382 -14.12 -2.94 -0.11
C SER A 382 -15.52 -3.09 0.52
N PRO A 383 -16.13 -1.98 1.00
CA PRO A 383 -17.43 -2.06 1.65
C PRO A 383 -18.48 -2.59 0.68
N ALA A 384 -19.28 -3.56 1.14
CA ALA A 384 -20.35 -4.14 0.36
C ALA A 384 -21.38 -3.08 -0.04
N GLY A 385 -21.73 -3.00 -1.32
CA GLY A 385 -22.65 -1.96 -1.81
C GLY A 385 -22.14 -0.53 -1.74
N GLY A 386 -20.89 -0.32 -1.28
CA GLY A 386 -20.33 1.02 -1.03
C GLY A 386 -20.75 1.61 0.33
N ASP A 387 -21.29 0.81 1.23
CA ASP A 387 -21.71 1.26 2.56
C ASP A 387 -20.50 1.47 3.49
N MET A 388 -20.13 2.73 3.68
CA MET A 388 -19.00 3.13 4.53
C MET A 388 -19.28 2.94 6.04
N THR A 389 -20.48 2.53 6.42
CA THR A 389 -20.87 2.29 7.82
C THR A 389 -20.75 0.83 8.24
N GLU A 390 -20.41 -0.07 7.30
CA GLU A 390 -20.20 -1.48 7.58
C GLU A 390 -19.05 -1.73 8.58
N PRO A 391 -19.03 -2.85 9.33
CA PRO A 391 -18.14 -3.05 10.47
C PRO A 391 -16.64 -2.98 10.12
N VAL A 392 -16.19 -3.56 8.98
CA VAL A 392 -14.77 -3.57 8.61
C VAL A 392 -14.27 -2.15 8.36
N THR A 393 -15.04 -1.35 7.61
CA THR A 393 -14.72 0.05 7.33
C THR A 393 -14.71 0.88 8.61
N THR A 394 -15.78 0.76 9.41
CA THR A 394 -15.93 1.53 10.66
C THR A 394 -14.83 1.24 11.67
N TYR A 395 -14.47 -0.04 11.87
CA TYR A 395 -13.39 -0.39 12.79
C TYR A 395 -12.03 0.02 12.23
N THR A 396 -11.78 -0.18 10.93
CA THR A 396 -10.52 0.21 10.32
C THR A 396 -10.24 1.71 10.46
N GLN A 397 -11.25 2.57 10.25
CA GLN A 397 -11.12 4.03 10.41
C GLN A 397 -10.67 4.46 11.82
N ARG A 398 -10.96 3.67 12.84
CA ARG A 398 -10.53 3.96 14.23
C ARG A 398 -9.05 3.69 14.48
N PHE A 399 -8.47 2.75 13.75
CA PHE A 399 -7.09 2.29 13.96
C PHE A 399 -6.08 2.96 13.04
N VAL A 400 -6.51 3.49 11.89
CA VAL A 400 -5.62 4.15 10.95
C VAL A 400 -5.42 5.62 11.24
N ARG A 401 -4.24 6.13 10.93
CA ARG A 401 -3.90 7.55 11.04
C ARG A 401 -4.19 8.33 9.77
N CYS A 402 -4.29 7.63 8.64
CA CYS A 402 -4.58 8.20 7.34
C CYS A 402 -5.73 7.45 6.66
N LEU A 403 -6.63 8.16 5.98
CA LEU A 403 -7.74 7.60 5.23
C LEU A 403 -7.77 8.21 3.84
N TRP A 404 -7.75 7.38 2.80
CA TRP A 404 -7.92 7.77 1.41
C TRP A 404 -9.26 7.22 0.89
N SER A 405 -10.33 7.93 1.19
CA SER A 405 -11.67 7.53 0.80
C SER A 405 -11.87 7.74 -0.70
N LEU A 406 -12.22 6.67 -1.42
CA LEU A 406 -12.49 6.76 -2.85
C LEU A 406 -13.96 7.07 -3.11
N ASP A 407 -14.17 8.11 -3.90
CA ASP A 407 -15.48 8.64 -4.24
C ASP A 407 -15.99 8.04 -5.56
N ARG A 408 -17.26 7.64 -5.57
CA ARG A 408 -17.91 7.00 -6.70
C ARG A 408 -18.24 8.02 -7.81
N ASP A 409 -18.64 9.22 -7.43
CA ASP A 409 -19.03 10.25 -8.38
C ASP A 409 -17.82 10.81 -9.11
N LEU A 410 -16.67 10.97 -8.41
CA LEU A 410 -15.39 11.27 -9.03
C LEU A 410 -14.98 10.19 -10.04
N ALA A 411 -15.15 8.92 -9.70
CA ALA A 411 -14.83 7.82 -10.59
C ALA A 411 -15.74 7.81 -11.83
N TYR A 412 -17.04 8.07 -11.68
CA TYR A 412 -17.98 8.20 -12.79
C TYR A 412 -17.66 9.41 -13.69
N ALA A 413 -17.20 10.51 -13.10
CA ALA A 413 -16.69 11.67 -13.82
C ALA A 413 -15.32 11.43 -14.47
N ARG A 414 -14.76 10.21 -14.36
CA ARG A 414 -13.41 9.85 -14.84
C ARG A 414 -12.29 10.69 -14.23
N HIS A 415 -12.51 11.20 -13.02
CA HIS A 415 -11.48 11.86 -12.25
C HIS A 415 -10.70 10.80 -11.45
N TYR A 416 -9.49 10.51 -11.87
CA TYR A 416 -8.60 9.55 -11.21
C TYR A 416 -7.28 10.21 -10.79
N PRO A 417 -6.71 9.80 -9.62
CA PRO A 417 -7.30 8.92 -8.61
C PRO A 417 -8.57 9.53 -8.01
N ALA A 418 -9.60 8.71 -7.79
CA ALA A 418 -10.88 9.18 -7.29
C ALA A 418 -10.89 9.41 -5.76
N VAL A 419 -9.81 9.97 -5.22
CA VAL A 419 -9.66 10.26 -3.78
C VAL A 419 -10.49 11.47 -3.41
N SER A 420 -11.46 11.28 -2.54
CA SER A 420 -12.34 12.34 -2.02
C SER A 420 -11.56 13.27 -1.10
N TRP A 421 -11.47 14.54 -1.45
CA TRP A 421 -10.83 15.54 -0.57
C TRP A 421 -11.68 15.88 0.64
N ALA A 422 -12.99 15.68 0.60
CA ALA A 422 -13.89 15.89 1.74
C ALA A 422 -13.95 14.66 2.68
N GLY A 423 -13.83 13.45 2.12
CA GLY A 423 -13.94 12.19 2.87
C GLY A 423 -12.62 11.60 3.35
N SER A 424 -11.48 12.19 2.96
CA SER A 424 -10.14 11.72 3.32
C SER A 424 -9.49 12.57 4.40
N PHE A 425 -8.55 11.99 5.15
CA PHE A 425 -7.77 12.71 6.14
C PHE A 425 -6.36 12.13 6.32
N SER A 426 -5.44 12.95 6.82
CA SER A 426 -4.17 12.56 7.42
C SER A 426 -4.03 13.24 8.79
N ARG A 427 -3.56 12.49 9.79
CA ARG A 427 -3.29 13.00 11.14
C ARG A 427 -1.83 13.37 11.37
N ASP A 428 -0.99 13.17 10.35
CA ASP A 428 0.46 13.35 10.43
C ASP A 428 0.97 14.50 9.57
N ASP A 429 0.07 15.40 9.17
CA ASP A 429 0.37 16.53 8.29
C ASP A 429 1.38 17.54 8.90
N GLU A 430 1.41 17.70 10.21
CA GLU A 430 2.41 18.54 10.88
C GLU A 430 3.82 17.97 10.79
N THR A 431 3.96 16.67 11.02
CA THR A 431 5.24 15.95 10.88
C THR A 431 5.76 16.02 9.45
N VAL A 432 4.87 15.79 8.48
CA VAL A 432 5.20 15.86 7.06
C VAL A 432 5.56 17.28 6.64
N ALA A 433 4.85 18.30 7.15
CA ALA A 433 5.18 19.71 6.89
C ALA A 433 6.58 20.08 7.42
N ALA A 434 6.94 19.59 8.61
CA ALA A 434 8.27 19.81 9.19
C ALA A 434 9.36 19.15 8.33
N TRP A 435 9.11 17.95 7.83
CA TRP A 435 10.03 17.26 6.92
C TRP A 435 10.24 18.06 5.62
N HIS A 436 9.17 18.50 4.95
CA HIS A 436 9.24 19.31 3.74
C HIS A 436 10.01 20.62 3.95
N ALA A 437 9.76 21.30 5.08
CA ALA A 437 10.49 22.53 5.43
C ALA A 437 12.00 22.28 5.56
N GLY A 438 12.39 21.15 6.15
CA GLY A 438 13.79 20.73 6.26
C GLY A 438 14.43 20.26 4.95
N HIS A 439 13.63 19.92 3.93
CA HIS A 439 14.07 19.38 2.64
C HIS A 439 13.82 20.33 1.45
N GLY A 440 13.74 21.65 1.73
CA GLY A 440 13.73 22.70 0.70
C GLY A 440 12.34 23.12 0.21
N ASP A 441 11.25 22.66 0.84
CA ASP A 441 9.89 23.09 0.54
C ASP A 441 9.15 23.63 1.79
N PRO A 442 9.53 24.79 2.33
CA PRO A 442 8.86 25.37 3.49
C PRO A 442 7.42 25.81 3.20
N GLY A 443 7.05 25.95 1.93
CA GLY A 443 5.70 26.35 1.48
C GLY A 443 4.67 25.23 1.47
N TRP A 444 5.04 23.98 1.73
CA TRP A 444 4.14 22.83 1.63
C TRP A 444 2.87 22.97 2.49
N ARG A 445 3.02 23.39 3.75
CA ARG A 445 1.89 23.56 4.69
C ARG A 445 0.87 24.59 4.17
N ASP A 446 1.35 25.75 3.75
CA ASP A 446 0.48 26.85 3.29
C ASP A 446 -0.20 26.49 1.96
N ARG A 447 0.53 25.84 1.08
CA ARG A 447 0.01 25.31 -0.20
C ARG A 447 -1.12 24.32 0.04
N ARG A 448 -0.91 23.32 0.91
CA ARG A 448 -1.92 22.33 1.31
C ARG A 448 -3.18 23.00 1.89
N ALA A 449 -2.98 23.90 2.85
CA ALA A 449 -4.08 24.60 3.50
C ALA A 449 -4.91 25.42 2.50
N ARG A 450 -4.25 26.14 1.60
CA ARG A 450 -4.91 26.93 0.55
C ARG A 450 -5.68 26.07 -0.44
N ILE A 451 -5.11 24.97 -0.89
CA ILE A 451 -5.80 24.01 -1.78
C ILE A 451 -7.05 23.44 -1.09
N ALA A 452 -6.91 22.97 0.15
CA ALA A 452 -8.03 22.40 0.90
C ALA A 452 -9.16 23.41 1.12
N ALA A 453 -8.83 24.65 1.48
CA ALA A 453 -9.81 25.72 1.67
C ALA A 453 -10.55 26.07 0.37
N LEU A 454 -9.83 26.17 -0.76
CA LEU A 454 -10.44 26.47 -2.07
C LEU A 454 -11.35 25.34 -2.54
N LEU A 455 -10.96 24.07 -2.35
CA LEU A 455 -11.81 22.94 -2.71
C LEU A 455 -13.09 22.90 -1.87
N ALA A 456 -12.98 23.07 -0.55
CA ALA A 456 -14.14 23.07 0.35
C ALA A 456 -15.13 24.20 0.02
N GLU A 457 -14.62 25.39 -0.27
CA GLU A 457 -15.46 26.55 -0.62
C GLU A 457 -16.06 26.38 -2.03
N ALA A 458 -15.29 25.85 -2.99
CA ALA A 458 -15.81 25.59 -4.33
C ALA A 458 -16.92 24.53 -4.33
N ASP A 459 -16.83 23.49 -3.49
CA ASP A 459 -17.88 22.47 -3.34
C ASP A 459 -19.15 23.07 -2.70
N ARG A 460 -18.97 23.89 -1.66
CA ARG A 460 -20.10 24.60 -1.04
C ARG A 460 -20.84 25.51 -2.03
N LEU A 461 -20.08 26.29 -2.80
CA LEU A 461 -20.63 27.19 -3.82
C LEU A 461 -21.23 26.41 -5.01
N GLY A 462 -20.60 25.30 -5.40
CA GLY A 462 -21.11 24.40 -6.42
C GLY A 462 -22.51 23.87 -6.07
N SER A 463 -22.71 23.42 -4.81
CA SER A 463 -24.02 22.97 -4.33
C SER A 463 -25.08 24.10 -4.34
N LEU A 464 -24.68 25.33 -4.06
CA LEU A 464 -25.58 26.49 -4.20
C LEU A 464 -25.92 26.79 -5.66
N ALA A 465 -24.91 26.69 -6.55
CA ALA A 465 -25.09 26.91 -7.98
C ALA A 465 -26.02 25.89 -8.63
N GLU A 466 -26.06 24.64 -8.16
CA GLU A 466 -27.02 23.62 -8.61
C GLU A 466 -28.47 24.02 -8.30
N LEU A 467 -28.71 24.73 -7.21
CA LEU A 467 -30.05 25.17 -6.80
C LEU A 467 -30.51 26.46 -7.47
N MET A 468 -29.61 27.43 -7.66
CA MET A 468 -29.95 28.79 -8.10
C MET A 468 -29.49 29.13 -9.51
N GLY A 469 -28.62 28.32 -10.09
CA GLY A 469 -27.89 28.61 -11.33
C GLY A 469 -26.59 29.39 -11.07
N VAL A 470 -25.51 29.06 -11.78
CA VAL A 470 -24.18 29.71 -11.65
C VAL A 470 -24.25 31.21 -11.89
N SER A 471 -25.09 31.66 -12.82
CA SER A 471 -25.27 33.09 -13.17
C SER A 471 -25.86 33.95 -12.04
N ALA A 472 -26.50 33.32 -11.04
CA ALA A 472 -27.04 34.02 -9.88
C ALA A 472 -25.97 34.34 -8.81
N LEU A 473 -24.79 33.70 -8.90
CA LEU A 473 -23.70 33.93 -7.95
C LEU A 473 -22.90 35.18 -8.30
N PRO A 474 -22.42 35.92 -7.29
CA PRO A 474 -21.49 37.05 -7.49
C PRO A 474 -20.21 36.64 -8.20
N PRO A 475 -19.54 37.53 -8.97
CA PRO A 475 -18.30 37.21 -9.67
C PRO A 475 -17.19 36.59 -8.83
N PRO A 476 -16.89 37.00 -7.59
CA PRO A 476 -15.87 36.37 -6.76
C PRO A 476 -16.20 34.91 -6.38
N GLU A 477 -17.49 34.59 -6.19
CA GLU A 477 -17.93 33.21 -5.89
C GLU A 477 -17.79 32.30 -7.13
N ARG A 478 -18.14 32.82 -8.31
CA ARG A 478 -17.93 32.13 -9.58
C ARG A 478 -16.45 31.87 -9.84
N ALA A 479 -15.56 32.84 -9.58
CA ALA A 479 -14.11 32.66 -9.67
C ALA A 479 -13.59 31.61 -8.67
N THR A 480 -14.23 31.43 -7.51
CA THR A 480 -13.86 30.39 -6.54
C THR A 480 -14.28 29.00 -7.05
N ILE A 481 -15.44 28.86 -7.69
CA ILE A 481 -15.84 27.59 -8.36
C ILE A 481 -14.83 27.26 -9.47
N LEU A 482 -14.43 28.25 -10.28
CA LEU A 482 -13.41 28.10 -11.32
C LEU A 482 -12.07 27.65 -10.70
N ALA A 483 -11.62 28.26 -9.61
CA ALA A 483 -10.40 27.88 -8.90
C ALA A 483 -10.44 26.40 -8.45
N GLY A 484 -11.57 25.96 -7.89
CA GLY A 484 -11.78 24.55 -7.54
C GLY A 484 -11.68 23.63 -8.76
N ARG A 485 -12.24 24.02 -9.91
CA ARG A 485 -12.10 23.26 -11.16
C ARG A 485 -10.64 23.16 -11.61
N LEU A 486 -9.91 24.27 -11.61
CA LEU A 486 -8.48 24.28 -12.01
C LEU A 486 -7.64 23.38 -11.10
N ILE A 487 -7.91 23.37 -9.79
CA ILE A 487 -7.22 22.47 -8.85
C ILE A 487 -7.57 21.01 -9.15
N ARG A 488 -8.85 20.68 -9.32
CA ARG A 488 -9.28 19.30 -9.59
C ARG A 488 -8.67 18.77 -10.89
N GLU A 489 -8.85 19.48 -12.00
CA GLU A 489 -8.47 19.01 -13.32
C GLU A 489 -6.97 19.17 -13.62
N GLY A 490 -6.34 20.25 -13.14
CA GLY A 490 -4.95 20.57 -13.46
C GLY A 490 -3.94 20.02 -12.46
N LEU A 491 -4.36 19.71 -11.21
CA LEU A 491 -3.46 19.25 -10.15
C LEU A 491 -3.80 17.86 -9.62
N LEU A 492 -5.04 17.65 -9.13
CA LEU A 492 -5.38 16.43 -8.41
C LEU A 492 -5.61 15.24 -9.35
N GLN A 493 -6.16 15.48 -10.53
CA GLN A 493 -6.26 14.44 -11.55
C GLN A 493 -4.88 14.02 -12.03
N GLN A 494 -4.62 12.72 -12.09
CA GLN A 494 -3.33 12.15 -12.47
C GLN A 494 -3.54 10.90 -13.33
N SER A 495 -2.97 10.89 -14.55
CA SER A 495 -3.17 9.80 -15.49
C SER A 495 -2.13 8.69 -15.28
N ALA A 496 -2.58 7.51 -14.87
CA ALA A 496 -1.73 6.33 -14.75
C ALA A 496 -1.16 5.84 -16.11
N LEU A 497 -1.76 6.28 -17.23
CA LEU A 497 -1.38 5.86 -18.59
C LEU A 497 -0.40 6.83 -19.27
N SER A 498 -0.17 8.00 -18.69
CA SER A 498 0.76 9.00 -19.23
C SER A 498 2.16 8.76 -18.69
N ALA A 499 3.16 8.67 -19.55
CA ALA A 499 4.56 8.52 -19.15
C ALA A 499 5.07 9.67 -18.27
N VAL A 500 4.52 10.88 -18.42
CA VAL A 500 4.90 12.08 -17.66
C VAL A 500 4.07 12.21 -16.38
N ASP A 501 2.78 11.85 -16.43
CA ASP A 501 1.83 12.11 -15.34
C ASP A 501 1.66 10.93 -14.37
N ALA A 502 1.98 9.69 -14.78
CA ALA A 502 1.81 8.50 -13.93
C ALA A 502 2.57 8.59 -12.59
N SER A 503 3.65 9.34 -12.57
CA SER A 503 4.51 9.56 -11.40
C SER A 503 4.89 11.04 -11.30
N CYS A 504 4.76 11.64 -10.13
CA CYS A 504 5.11 13.03 -9.90
C CYS A 504 6.01 13.14 -8.66
N ASP A 505 7.22 13.68 -8.82
CA ASP A 505 8.08 13.97 -7.68
C ASP A 505 7.60 15.20 -6.89
N THR A 506 8.11 15.36 -5.68
CA THR A 506 7.68 16.41 -4.75
C THR A 506 7.93 17.82 -5.28
N ALA A 507 9.06 18.05 -5.97
CA ALA A 507 9.40 19.36 -6.51
C ALA A 507 8.46 19.75 -7.66
N ARG A 508 8.15 18.81 -8.56
CA ARG A 508 7.21 19.02 -9.66
C ARG A 508 5.78 19.19 -9.13
N ALA A 509 5.37 18.40 -8.13
CA ALA A 509 4.06 18.54 -7.49
C ALA A 509 3.89 19.92 -6.85
N ALA A 510 4.93 20.42 -6.18
CA ALA A 510 4.97 21.77 -5.62
C ALA A 510 4.85 22.86 -6.71
N ALA A 511 5.64 22.77 -7.77
CA ALA A 511 5.61 23.74 -8.88
C ALA A 511 4.25 23.78 -9.58
N LEU A 512 3.64 22.61 -9.88
CA LEU A 512 2.29 22.53 -10.46
C LEU A 512 1.24 23.16 -9.53
N ALA A 513 1.32 22.89 -8.24
CA ALA A 513 0.39 23.45 -7.27
C ALA A 513 0.53 24.97 -7.17
N ASP A 514 1.77 25.48 -7.11
CA ASP A 514 2.02 26.93 -7.05
C ASP A 514 1.54 27.65 -8.31
N ALA A 515 1.81 27.09 -9.49
CA ALA A 515 1.36 27.64 -10.76
C ALA A 515 -0.18 27.70 -10.86
N ILE A 516 -0.88 26.63 -10.45
CA ILE A 516 -2.34 26.59 -10.45
C ILE A 516 -2.92 27.56 -9.43
N LEU A 517 -2.33 27.63 -8.22
CA LEU A 517 -2.74 28.59 -7.20
C LEU A 517 -2.52 30.05 -7.61
N ALA A 518 -1.44 30.36 -8.35
CA ALA A 518 -1.17 31.68 -8.90
C ALA A 518 -2.22 32.07 -9.95
N VAL A 519 -2.54 31.15 -10.89
CA VAL A 519 -3.58 31.37 -11.90
C VAL A 519 -4.96 31.52 -11.26
N ALA A 520 -5.32 30.66 -10.31
CA ALA A 520 -6.58 30.73 -9.56
C ALA A 520 -6.69 32.05 -8.77
N GLY A 521 -5.62 32.47 -8.10
CA GLY A 521 -5.57 33.77 -7.41
C GLY A 521 -5.76 34.95 -8.36
N ARG A 522 -5.14 34.91 -9.55
CA ARG A 522 -5.33 35.96 -10.56
C ARG A 522 -6.78 36.02 -11.05
N CYS A 523 -7.45 34.88 -11.26
CA CYS A 523 -8.88 34.84 -11.59
C CYS A 523 -9.75 35.48 -10.48
N GLN A 524 -9.46 35.16 -9.21
CA GLN A 524 -10.17 35.76 -8.07
C GLN A 524 -9.94 37.28 -7.94
N ASP A 525 -8.73 37.75 -8.23
CA ASP A 525 -8.43 39.19 -8.22
C ASP A 525 -9.16 39.93 -9.35
N LEU A 526 -9.18 39.35 -10.57
CA LEU A 526 -9.93 39.89 -11.70
C LEU A 526 -11.43 39.96 -11.40
N ALA A 527 -12.00 38.95 -10.76
CA ALA A 527 -13.42 38.94 -10.38
C ALA A 527 -13.82 40.00 -9.35
N ARG A 528 -12.86 40.65 -8.70
CA ARG A 528 -13.08 41.80 -7.81
C ARG A 528 -13.00 43.14 -8.52
N THR A 529 -12.62 43.14 -9.79
CA THR A 529 -12.57 44.33 -10.65
C THR A 529 -13.84 44.41 -11.52
N GLU A 530 -13.83 45.32 -12.50
CA GLU A 530 -14.94 45.50 -13.46
C GLU A 530 -14.96 44.43 -14.59
N VAL A 531 -14.01 43.46 -14.58
CA VAL A 531 -13.96 42.39 -15.59
C VAL A 531 -15.16 41.44 -15.42
N PRO A 532 -15.97 41.23 -16.46
CA PRO A 532 -17.11 40.33 -16.39
C PRO A 532 -16.66 38.89 -16.04
N ALA A 533 -17.36 38.24 -15.11
CA ALA A 533 -17.03 36.88 -14.69
C ALA A 533 -17.06 35.87 -15.87
N ALA A 534 -17.92 36.09 -16.86
CA ALA A 534 -18.01 35.28 -18.07
C ALA A 534 -16.72 35.31 -18.89
N GLU A 535 -16.07 36.46 -19.04
CA GLU A 535 -14.81 36.62 -19.78
C GLU A 535 -13.66 35.86 -19.07
N ILE A 536 -13.67 35.84 -17.72
CA ILE A 536 -12.70 35.06 -16.95
C ILE A 536 -12.93 33.58 -17.17
N GLU A 537 -14.19 33.11 -17.12
CA GLU A 537 -14.58 31.70 -17.25
C GLU A 537 -14.38 31.16 -18.67
N GLU A 538 -14.57 31.98 -19.70
CA GLU A 538 -14.38 31.64 -21.12
C GLU A 538 -12.90 31.66 -21.54
N THR A 539 -12.00 32.13 -20.67
CA THR A 539 -10.57 32.06 -20.94
C THR A 539 -10.13 30.61 -21.16
N ASP A 540 -9.36 30.37 -22.21
CA ASP A 540 -8.78 29.04 -22.46
C ASP A 540 -7.68 28.71 -21.45
N PHE A 541 -7.98 27.84 -20.50
CA PHE A 541 -7.07 27.33 -19.45
C PHE A 541 -6.27 26.11 -19.88
N SER A 542 -6.40 25.62 -21.12
CA SER A 542 -5.72 24.42 -21.58
C SER A 542 -4.20 24.41 -21.33
N PRO A 543 -3.45 25.53 -21.43
CA PRO A 543 -2.01 25.50 -21.14
C PRO A 543 -1.68 25.05 -19.71
N ILE A 544 -2.43 25.51 -18.71
CA ILE A 544 -2.16 25.15 -17.32
C ILE A 544 -2.79 23.80 -16.94
N LEU A 545 -3.96 23.45 -17.48
CA LEU A 545 -4.61 22.18 -17.23
C LEU A 545 -3.81 21.01 -17.80
N ARG A 546 -3.17 21.19 -18.98
CA ARG A 546 -2.31 20.17 -19.59
C ARG A 546 -0.88 20.15 -19.04
N ALA A 547 -0.48 21.13 -18.24
CA ALA A 547 0.88 21.17 -17.67
C ALA A 547 1.24 19.87 -16.93
N ARG A 548 0.28 19.19 -16.31
CA ARG A 548 0.49 17.89 -15.64
C ARG A 548 0.94 16.77 -16.60
N GLU A 549 0.54 16.81 -17.88
CA GLU A 549 0.86 15.80 -18.90
C GLU A 549 1.99 16.26 -19.83
N ASP A 550 2.03 17.57 -20.18
CA ASP A 550 2.90 18.11 -21.21
C ASP A 550 4.19 18.75 -20.66
N ALA A 551 4.18 19.21 -19.38
CA ALA A 551 5.33 19.87 -18.77
C ALA A 551 6.15 18.86 -17.94
N ALA A 552 7.20 18.30 -18.53
CA ALA A 552 8.05 17.32 -17.85
C ALA A 552 9.04 17.96 -16.88
N SER A 553 9.47 19.20 -17.11
CA SER A 553 10.42 19.93 -16.27
C SER A 553 9.78 21.07 -15.48
N LEU A 554 10.45 21.54 -14.41
CA LEU A 554 10.03 22.71 -13.63
C LEU A 554 9.99 23.99 -14.49
N ALA A 555 10.90 24.10 -15.47
CA ALA A 555 10.92 25.24 -16.40
C ALA A 555 9.69 25.24 -17.32
N ASP A 556 9.26 24.07 -17.79
CA ASP A 556 8.05 23.96 -18.61
C ASP A 556 6.80 24.35 -17.81
N VAL A 557 6.71 23.97 -16.53
CA VAL A 557 5.60 24.37 -15.66
C VAL A 557 5.57 25.88 -15.50
N ALA A 558 6.72 26.52 -15.22
CA ALA A 558 6.84 27.98 -15.08
C ALA A 558 6.47 28.72 -16.39
N ASP A 559 6.80 28.14 -17.54
CA ASP A 559 6.40 28.69 -18.83
C ASP A 559 4.88 28.65 -19.04
N ARG A 560 4.23 27.55 -18.67
CA ARG A 560 2.76 27.43 -18.74
C ARG A 560 2.06 28.43 -17.80
N GLU A 561 2.57 28.61 -16.59
CA GLU A 561 2.10 29.63 -15.64
C GLU A 561 2.21 31.03 -16.26
N ARG A 562 3.38 31.41 -16.78
CA ARG A 562 3.64 32.71 -17.40
C ARG A 562 2.68 33.01 -18.57
N VAL A 563 2.47 32.00 -19.43
CA VAL A 563 1.52 32.11 -20.54
C VAL A 563 0.10 32.39 -20.04
N MET A 564 -0.33 31.70 -18.97
CA MET A 564 -1.67 31.89 -18.43
C MET A 564 -1.83 33.25 -17.74
N LEU A 565 -0.85 33.66 -16.93
CA LEU A 565 -0.88 34.98 -16.26
C LEU A 565 -0.86 36.13 -17.26
N ALA A 566 -0.08 36.01 -18.35
CA ALA A 566 -0.08 37.00 -19.44
C ALA A 566 -1.43 37.03 -20.20
N ARG A 567 -2.08 35.88 -20.39
CA ARG A 567 -3.42 35.78 -20.99
C ARG A 567 -4.47 36.49 -20.14
N LEU A 568 -4.50 36.18 -18.83
CA LEU A 568 -5.39 36.83 -17.87
C LEU A 568 -5.10 38.34 -17.69
N GLY A 569 -3.84 38.75 -17.85
CA GLY A 569 -3.43 40.17 -17.81
C GLY A 569 -4.05 41.01 -18.93
N ARG A 570 -4.36 40.41 -20.09
CA ARG A 570 -5.00 41.10 -21.22
C ARG A 570 -6.46 41.48 -20.96
N LEU A 571 -7.15 40.78 -20.07
CA LEU A 571 -8.52 41.12 -19.64
C LEU A 571 -8.63 42.47 -18.90
N THR A 572 -7.52 43.00 -18.40
CA THR A 572 -7.46 44.33 -17.74
C THR A 572 -6.92 45.44 -18.63
N GLY A 573 -6.51 45.13 -19.86
CA GLY A 573 -6.06 46.15 -20.83
C GLY A 573 -7.22 46.98 -21.37
N PRO A 574 -6.98 48.20 -21.90
CA PRO A 574 -8.01 48.93 -22.63
C PRO A 574 -8.52 48.03 -23.78
N ALA A 575 -9.86 47.91 -23.89
CA ALA A 575 -10.48 47.21 -24.98
C ALA A 575 -9.86 47.70 -26.31
N GLU A 576 -9.21 46.84 -27.08
CA GLU A 576 -8.88 47.14 -28.48
C GLU A 576 -10.20 47.49 -29.17
N SER A 577 -10.37 48.78 -29.50
CA SER A 577 -11.54 49.23 -30.25
C SER A 577 -11.62 48.36 -31.50
N PRO A 578 -12.79 47.79 -31.84
CA PRO A 578 -12.89 47.00 -33.06
C PRO A 578 -12.42 47.87 -34.21
N GLU A 579 -11.50 47.38 -35.03
CA GLU A 579 -11.07 48.01 -36.28
C GLU A 579 -12.30 48.51 -37.01
N PRO A 580 -12.33 49.79 -37.45
CA PRO A 580 -13.48 50.31 -38.17
C PRO A 580 -13.61 49.44 -39.45
N ALA A 581 -14.81 48.87 -39.63
CA ALA A 581 -15.14 48.11 -40.83
C ALA A 581 -14.75 48.94 -42.07
N GLU A 582 -13.95 48.36 -42.94
CA GLU A 582 -13.62 48.94 -44.25
C GLU A 582 -14.92 49.42 -44.93
N PRO A 583 -14.97 50.65 -45.44
CA PRO A 583 -16.15 51.13 -46.15
C PRO A 583 -16.42 50.21 -47.36
N ALA A 584 -17.64 49.71 -47.45
CA ALA A 584 -18.11 48.92 -48.60
C ALA A 584 -17.88 49.72 -49.88
N GLU A 585 -17.18 49.12 -50.84
CA GLU A 585 -17.05 49.68 -52.20
C GLU A 585 -18.44 49.96 -52.82
N PRO A 586 -18.64 51.11 -53.46
CA PRO A 586 -19.92 51.41 -54.09
C PRO A 586 -20.19 50.45 -55.25
N ALA A 587 -21.38 49.87 -55.24
CA ALA A 587 -21.85 49.03 -56.36
C ALA A 587 -21.79 49.79 -57.70
N ASP A 588 -21.07 49.27 -58.66
CA ASP A 588 -20.97 49.72 -60.03
C ASP A 588 -22.33 49.51 -60.76
N GLU A 589 -23.04 50.65 -60.98
CA GLU A 589 -24.22 50.63 -61.83
C GLU A 589 -23.77 50.51 -63.28
N GLY A 590 -23.62 49.25 -63.72
CA GLY A 590 -23.35 48.94 -65.11
C GLY A 590 -24.60 48.96 -66.02
N SER A 591 -24.76 50.03 -66.69
CA SER A 591 -25.34 50.29 -68.01
C SER A 591 -26.00 49.13 -68.72
N ALA A 592 -27.26 49.33 -69.00
CA ALA A 592 -28.02 48.64 -70.03
C ALA A 592 -27.52 49.01 -71.46
N ALA A 593 -27.34 47.98 -72.28
CA ALA A 593 -27.61 47.99 -73.74
C ALA A 593 -27.69 46.54 -74.25
#